data_cce7707408b422abbfe3e013c9c51da6
#
_entry.id   cce7707408b422abbfe3e013c9c51da6
#
_cell.length_a   1.000
_cell.length_b   1.000
_cell.length_c   1.000
_cell.angle_alpha   90.00
_cell.angle_beta   90.00
_cell.angle_gamma   90.00
#
_symmetry.space_group_name_H-M   'P 1'
#
loop_
_entity.id
_entity.type
_entity.pdbx_description
1 polymer ?
#
loop_
_entity_poly.entity_id
_entity_poly.type
_entity_poly.pdbx_seq_one_letter_code
_entity_poly.pdbx_strand_id
1 'polypeptide(L)'
;LRRALAGEGAELGEIDGVVLAAAGSRRRGPVAEAEAAGRRLSRLLGTPVRTAYLSSVEPSARLAVRHWRAEGAGTIAIATYLLAQGHFSRALRGAGADLVSPPLGDHPAVAEVVARRYRAIAGRSSRPAGTGR
;
A
#
# COMPACT_ATOMS: atom_id res chain seq x y z
N LEU A 1 -1.94 -4.76 6.51
CA LEU A 1 -0.81 -3.84 6.73
C LEU A 1 -0.55 -3.61 8.22
N ARG A 2 -1.57 -3.27 9.00
CA ARG A 2 -1.44 -3.06 10.45
C ARG A 2 -0.89 -4.31 11.17
N ARG A 3 -1.35 -5.52 10.79
CA ARG A 3 -0.83 -6.79 11.32
C ARG A 3 0.60 -7.08 10.89
N ALA A 4 0.97 -6.73 9.67
CA ALA A 4 2.30 -6.94 9.15
C ALA A 4 3.34 -6.06 9.86
N LEU A 5 3.00 -4.80 10.16
CA LEU A 5 3.86 -3.91 10.93
C LEU A 5 4.00 -4.35 12.39
N ALA A 6 2.93 -4.83 13.01
CA ALA A 6 2.98 -5.36 14.37
C ALA A 6 3.83 -6.64 14.50
N GLY A 7 3.93 -7.45 13.42
CA GLY A 7 4.75 -8.66 13.39
C GLY A 7 6.26 -8.42 13.42
N GLU A 8 6.71 -7.19 13.16
CA GLU A 8 8.13 -6.79 13.19
C GLU A 8 8.59 -6.29 14.59
N GLY A 9 7.75 -6.39 15.60
CA GLY A 9 8.12 -6.12 16.99
C GLY A 9 8.04 -4.66 17.42
N ALA A 10 7.55 -3.74 16.58
CA ALA A 10 7.30 -2.36 16.96
C ALA A 10 5.83 -2.14 17.31
N GLU A 11 5.58 -1.46 18.42
CA GLU A 11 4.25 -0.92 18.73
C GLU A 11 3.93 0.22 17.76
N LEU A 12 2.70 0.28 17.24
CA LEU A 12 2.30 1.31 16.25
C LEU A 12 2.44 2.73 16.79
N GLY A 13 2.38 2.92 18.12
CA GLY A 13 2.58 4.21 18.76
C GLY A 13 4.03 4.70 18.78
N GLU A 14 4.99 3.85 18.45
CA GLU A 14 6.42 4.20 18.39
C GLU A 14 6.89 4.60 16.99
N ILE A 15 6.01 4.50 15.98
CA ILE A 15 6.33 4.83 14.59
C ILE A 15 5.95 6.29 14.32
N ASP A 16 6.95 7.10 13.97
CA ASP A 16 6.77 8.54 13.74
C ASP A 16 6.24 8.85 12.34
N GLY A 17 6.58 8.02 11.37
CA GLY A 17 6.14 8.19 9.99
C GLY A 17 6.06 6.88 9.22
N VAL A 18 5.13 6.82 8.30
CA VAL A 18 4.93 5.65 7.44
C VAL A 18 5.06 6.06 5.98
N VAL A 19 5.71 5.22 5.19
CA VAL A 19 5.75 5.32 3.74
C VAL A 19 4.89 4.19 3.17
N LEU A 20 3.82 4.52 2.46
CA LEU A 20 3.09 3.52 1.65
C LEU A 20 3.81 3.39 0.31
N ALA A 21 4.47 2.27 0.09
CA ALA A 21 5.25 2.02 -1.12
C ALA A 21 4.44 1.22 -2.14
N ALA A 22 4.08 1.88 -3.23
CA ALA A 22 3.35 1.30 -4.36
C ALA A 22 4.28 1.12 -5.58
N ALA A 23 3.86 0.31 -6.54
CA ALA A 23 4.66 0.02 -7.74
C ALA A 23 4.96 1.27 -8.57
N GLY A 24 4.01 2.18 -8.66
CA GLY A 24 4.07 3.34 -9.54
C GLY A 24 3.43 3.08 -10.90
N SER A 25 3.10 4.15 -11.59
CA SER A 25 2.51 4.10 -12.93
C SER A 25 2.68 5.45 -13.62
N ARG A 26 2.80 5.43 -14.94
CA ARG A 26 2.73 6.65 -15.78
C ARG A 26 1.29 7.15 -15.93
N ARG A 27 0.29 6.36 -15.56
CA ARG A 27 -1.11 6.73 -15.60
C ARG A 27 -1.52 7.40 -14.29
N ARG A 28 -2.38 8.42 -14.38
CA ARG A 28 -2.87 9.17 -13.20
C ARG A 28 -3.78 8.34 -12.29
N GLY A 29 -4.62 7.47 -12.87
CA GLY A 29 -5.57 6.66 -12.11
C GLY A 29 -4.92 5.82 -11.02
N PRO A 30 -3.96 4.93 -11.35
CA PRO A 30 -3.27 4.12 -10.36
C PRO A 30 -2.50 4.94 -9.30
N VAL A 31 -1.94 6.08 -9.67
CA VAL A 31 -1.27 6.99 -8.73
C VAL A 31 -2.29 7.58 -7.74
N ALA A 32 -3.42 8.07 -8.24
CA ALA A 32 -4.49 8.61 -7.41
C ALA A 32 -5.07 7.54 -6.44
N GLU A 33 -5.20 6.30 -6.91
CA GLU A 33 -5.63 5.18 -6.06
C GLU A 33 -4.63 4.88 -4.95
N ALA A 34 -3.34 4.89 -5.25
CA ALA A 34 -2.29 4.69 -4.25
C ALA A 34 -2.29 5.82 -3.20
N GLU A 35 -2.45 7.06 -3.63
CA GLU A 35 -2.55 8.20 -2.73
C GLU A 35 -3.80 8.12 -1.84
N ALA A 36 -4.94 7.70 -2.39
CA ALA A 36 -6.16 7.47 -1.63
C ALA A 36 -5.98 6.36 -0.58
N ALA A 37 -5.29 5.27 -0.95
CA ALA A 37 -4.92 4.21 -0.02
C ALA A 37 -4.03 4.72 1.11
N GLY A 38 -3.05 5.57 0.80
CA GLY A 38 -2.17 6.20 1.79
C GLY A 38 -2.94 7.07 2.79
N ARG A 39 -3.86 7.90 2.30
CA ARG A 39 -4.73 8.72 3.18
C ARG A 39 -5.62 7.86 4.08
N ARG A 40 -6.17 6.79 3.53
CA ARG A 40 -6.99 5.84 4.31
C ARG A 40 -6.15 5.13 5.37
N LEU A 41 -4.95 4.69 5.02
CA LEU A 41 -4.03 4.05 5.96
C LEU A 41 -3.66 5.01 7.10
N SER A 42 -3.37 6.26 6.79
CA SER A 42 -3.07 7.29 7.80
C SER A 42 -4.19 7.43 8.83
N ARG A 43 -5.44 7.48 8.37
CA ARG A 43 -6.60 7.54 9.27
C ARG A 43 -6.75 6.27 10.13
N LEU A 44 -6.49 5.10 9.56
CA LEU A 44 -6.59 3.82 10.27
C LEU A 44 -5.51 3.65 11.34
N LEU A 45 -4.31 4.17 11.08
CA LEU A 45 -3.18 4.05 11.99
C LEU A 45 -3.12 5.16 13.03
N GLY A 46 -3.72 6.32 12.74
CA GLY A 46 -3.49 7.54 13.51
C GLY A 46 -2.06 8.07 13.38
N THR A 47 -1.34 7.67 12.34
CA THR A 47 0.06 8.04 12.07
C THR A 47 0.15 8.65 10.68
N PRO A 48 0.95 9.71 10.47
CA PRO A 48 1.11 10.29 9.15
C PRO A 48 1.70 9.30 8.14
N VAL A 49 1.09 9.24 6.95
CA VAL A 49 1.51 8.35 5.85
C VAL A 49 1.84 9.19 4.62
N ARG A 50 2.98 8.92 4.01
CA ARG A 50 3.36 9.44 2.69
C ARG A 50 3.36 8.32 1.69
N THR A 51 2.75 8.55 0.53
CA THR A 51 2.77 7.59 -0.57
C THR A 51 4.05 7.79 -1.37
N ALA A 52 4.71 6.69 -1.70
CA ALA A 52 5.91 6.68 -2.53
C ALA A 52 5.84 5.52 -3.54
N TYR A 53 6.73 5.56 -4.51
CA TYR A 53 6.66 4.67 -5.65
C TYR A 53 8.01 4.00 -5.92
N LEU A 54 7.97 2.85 -6.58
CA LEU A 54 9.14 2.07 -6.92
C LEU A 54 9.62 2.33 -8.35
N SER A 55 8.77 2.92 -9.18
CA SER A 55 9.10 3.31 -10.55
C SER A 55 8.18 4.41 -11.06
N SER A 56 8.58 5.05 -12.13
CA SER A 56 7.79 5.93 -13.00
C SER A 56 7.33 7.26 -12.41
N VAL A 57 7.19 7.39 -11.11
CA VAL A 57 6.66 8.58 -10.43
C VAL A 57 7.47 8.87 -9.17
N GLU A 58 7.66 10.14 -8.85
CA GLU A 58 8.23 10.58 -7.57
C GLU A 58 7.13 10.85 -6.53
N PRO A 59 7.46 10.79 -5.23
CA PRO A 59 8.77 10.44 -4.68
C PRO A 59 9.05 8.94 -4.71
N SER A 60 10.32 8.56 -4.81
CA SER A 60 10.75 7.19 -4.53
C SER A 60 10.60 6.87 -3.04
N ALA A 61 10.55 5.59 -2.69
CA ALA A 61 10.49 5.18 -1.28
C ALA A 61 11.70 5.71 -0.49
N ARG A 62 12.89 5.64 -1.07
CA ARG A 62 14.11 6.18 -0.46
C ARG A 62 14.02 7.69 -0.20
N LEU A 63 13.52 8.45 -1.16
CA LEU A 63 13.36 9.89 -1.01
C LEU A 63 12.32 10.23 0.07
N ALA A 64 11.20 9.50 0.12
CA ALA A 64 10.19 9.69 1.16
C ALA A 64 10.74 9.42 2.57
N VAL A 65 11.56 8.38 2.74
CA VAL A 65 12.25 8.09 4.00
C VAL A 65 13.21 9.23 4.37
N ARG A 66 13.98 9.72 3.41
CA ARG A 66 14.90 10.85 3.65
C ARG A 66 14.15 12.11 4.08
N HIS A 67 13.00 12.40 3.47
CA HIS A 67 12.16 13.53 3.87
C HIS A 67 11.67 13.39 5.31
N TRP A 68 11.22 12.20 5.71
CA TRP A 68 10.84 11.92 7.09
C TRP A 68 11.99 12.16 8.07
N ARG A 69 13.20 11.68 7.73
CA ARG A 69 14.40 11.90 8.57
C ARG A 69 14.73 13.37 8.69
N ALA A 70 14.66 14.12 7.59
CA ALA A 70 14.95 15.57 7.60
C ALA A 70 13.95 16.36 8.46
N GLU A 71 12.74 15.86 8.65
CA GLU A 71 11.71 16.44 9.52
C GLU A 71 11.81 15.97 10.97
N GLY A 72 12.81 15.15 11.30
CA GLY A 72 13.08 14.71 12.67
C GLY A 72 12.41 13.40 13.08
N ALA A 73 11.82 12.64 12.15
CA ALA A 73 11.25 11.34 12.44
C ALA A 73 12.33 10.35 12.89
N GLY A 74 12.16 9.77 14.08
CA GLY A 74 13.05 8.76 14.66
C GLY A 74 12.82 7.38 14.06
N THR A 75 11.59 6.88 14.13
CA THR A 75 11.21 5.55 13.64
C THR A 75 10.31 5.67 12.42
N ILE A 76 10.75 5.09 11.31
CA ILE A 76 10.04 5.11 10.03
C ILE A 76 9.75 3.69 9.58
N ALA A 77 8.49 3.42 9.21
CA ALA A 77 8.07 2.15 8.65
C ALA A 77 7.70 2.30 7.17
N ILE A 78 8.00 1.28 6.37
CA ILE A 78 7.46 1.13 5.01
C ILE A 78 6.32 0.12 5.05
N ALA A 79 5.15 0.56 4.64
CA ALA A 79 4.01 -0.31 4.36
C ALA A 79 4.06 -0.72 2.88
N THR A 80 4.35 -1.97 2.62
CA THR A 80 4.54 -2.49 1.27
C THR A 80 3.19 -2.76 0.60
N TYR A 81 2.82 -1.88 -0.33
CA TYR A 81 1.56 -1.94 -1.08
C TYR A 81 1.76 -2.67 -2.41
N LEU A 82 2.19 -3.94 -2.31
CA LEU A 82 2.45 -4.86 -3.42
C LEU A 82 1.78 -6.20 -3.11
N LEU A 83 1.36 -6.92 -4.13
CA LEU A 83 0.71 -8.22 -3.96
C LEU A 83 1.70 -9.34 -3.62
N ALA A 84 2.86 -9.36 -4.23
CA ALA A 84 3.78 -10.49 -4.13
C ALA A 84 5.22 -10.07 -3.85
N GLN A 85 6.00 -11.02 -3.36
CA GLN A 85 7.45 -10.91 -3.26
C GLN A 85 8.06 -10.78 -4.65
N GLY A 86 9.13 -10.00 -4.77
CA GLY A 86 9.83 -9.82 -6.02
C GLY A 86 10.91 -8.76 -5.92
N HIS A 87 11.38 -8.31 -7.08
CA HIS A 87 12.44 -7.31 -7.17
C HIS A 87 12.09 -6.02 -6.40
N PHE A 88 10.86 -5.53 -6.54
CA PHE A 88 10.42 -4.29 -5.87
C PHE A 88 10.35 -4.42 -4.35
N SER A 89 9.85 -5.54 -3.84
CA SER A 89 9.79 -5.74 -2.39
C SER A 89 11.18 -5.88 -1.77
N ARG A 90 12.12 -6.48 -2.49
CA ARG A 90 13.53 -6.55 -2.06
C ARG A 90 14.20 -5.19 -2.05
N ALA A 91 13.92 -4.35 -3.04
CA ALA A 91 14.47 -2.99 -3.13
C ALA A 91 14.05 -2.11 -1.94
N LEU A 92 12.87 -2.33 -1.38
CA LEU A 92 12.37 -1.56 -0.23
C LEU A 92 13.21 -1.76 1.03
N ARG A 93 13.83 -2.91 1.21
CA ARG A 93 14.71 -3.19 2.36
C ARG A 93 15.93 -2.28 2.38
N GLY A 94 16.37 -1.79 1.21
CA GLY A 94 17.48 -0.85 1.07
C GLY A 94 17.08 0.62 1.08
N ALA A 95 15.80 0.95 1.34
CA ALA A 95 15.31 2.33 1.28
C ALA A 95 15.67 3.18 2.52
N GLY A 96 16.16 2.57 3.60
CA GLY A 96 16.63 3.28 4.80
C GLY A 96 15.59 3.43 5.91
N ALA A 97 14.45 2.76 5.81
CA ALA A 97 13.46 2.69 6.90
C ALA A 97 13.89 1.69 7.98
N ASP A 98 13.37 1.87 9.18
CA ASP A 98 13.64 0.98 10.31
C ASP A 98 12.87 -0.33 10.21
N LEU A 99 11.66 -0.27 9.66
CA LEU A 99 10.76 -1.39 9.50
C LEU A 99 10.22 -1.43 8.07
N VAL A 100 10.10 -2.64 7.51
CA VAL A 100 9.51 -2.86 6.18
C VAL A 100 8.54 -4.03 6.29
N SER A 101 7.27 -3.78 6.02
CA SER A 101 6.28 -4.86 6.03
C SER A 101 6.44 -5.77 4.81
N PRO A 102 6.11 -7.06 4.93
CA PRO A 102 6.01 -7.92 3.76
C PRO A 102 4.91 -7.42 2.81
N PRO A 103 4.90 -7.85 1.54
CA PRO A 103 3.77 -7.63 0.63
C PRO A 103 2.47 -8.19 1.17
N LEU A 104 1.35 -7.79 0.58
CA LEU A 104 0.01 -8.25 0.98
C LEU A 104 -0.15 -9.77 0.87
N GLY A 105 0.48 -10.38 -0.15
CA GLY A 105 0.55 -11.82 -0.32
C GLY A 105 -0.82 -12.49 -0.42
N ASP A 106 -0.92 -13.63 0.22
CA ASP A 106 -2.12 -14.46 0.29
C ASP A 106 -3.07 -14.10 1.47
N HIS A 107 -2.93 -12.90 2.02
CA HIS A 107 -3.76 -12.49 3.16
C HIS A 107 -5.26 -12.66 2.83
N PRO A 108 -6.06 -13.27 3.74
CA PRO A 108 -7.49 -13.54 3.48
C PRO A 108 -8.29 -12.33 3.02
N ALA A 109 -7.99 -11.14 3.53
CA ALA A 109 -8.66 -9.90 3.12
C ALA A 109 -8.46 -9.57 1.64
N VAL A 110 -7.32 -9.91 1.04
CA VAL A 110 -7.06 -9.71 -0.39
C VAL A 110 -7.96 -10.63 -1.22
N ALA A 111 -8.01 -11.91 -0.88
CA ALA A 111 -8.88 -12.88 -1.53
C ALA A 111 -10.36 -12.49 -1.43
N GLU A 112 -10.77 -11.98 -0.28
CA GLU A 112 -12.14 -11.52 -0.05
C GLU A 112 -12.51 -10.32 -0.92
N VAL A 113 -11.61 -9.34 -1.07
CA VAL A 113 -11.82 -8.20 -1.97
C VAL A 113 -11.96 -8.67 -3.42
N VAL A 114 -11.09 -9.58 -3.86
CA VAL A 114 -11.15 -10.16 -5.22
C VAL A 114 -12.46 -10.91 -5.43
N ALA A 115 -12.87 -11.75 -4.49
CA ALA A 115 -14.11 -12.51 -4.56
C ALA A 115 -15.34 -11.58 -4.64
N ARG A 116 -15.37 -10.52 -3.87
CA ARG A 116 -16.44 -9.52 -3.90
C ARG A 116 -16.56 -8.84 -5.26
N ARG A 117 -15.46 -8.43 -5.84
CA ARG A 117 -15.42 -7.82 -7.18
C ARG A 117 -15.84 -8.79 -8.26
N TYR A 118 -15.42 -10.05 -8.18
CA TYR A 118 -15.85 -11.11 -9.08
C TYR A 118 -17.37 -11.31 -9.03
N ARG A 119 -17.94 -11.42 -7.84
CA ARG A 119 -19.41 -11.60 -7.68
C ARG A 119 -20.18 -10.42 -8.23
N ALA A 120 -19.69 -9.22 -8.12
CA ALA A 120 -20.34 -8.03 -8.69
C ALA A 120 -20.38 -8.08 -10.23
N ILE A 121 -19.36 -8.63 -10.88
CA ILE A 121 -19.32 -8.83 -12.34
C ILE A 121 -20.20 -10.00 -12.74
N ALA A 122 -20.09 -11.14 -12.07
CA ALA A 122 -20.87 -12.35 -12.35
C ALA A 122 -22.38 -12.12 -12.19
N GLY A 123 -22.81 -11.36 -11.19
CA GLY A 123 -24.20 -10.97 -11.00
C GLY A 123 -24.77 -10.10 -12.13
N ARG A 124 -23.93 -9.35 -12.83
CA ARG A 124 -24.35 -8.56 -14.00
C ARG A 124 -24.55 -9.41 -15.25
N SER A 125 -23.76 -10.47 -15.41
CA SER A 125 -23.87 -11.39 -16.56
C SER A 125 -25.13 -12.27 -16.52
N SER A 126 -25.74 -12.43 -15.34
CA SER A 126 -26.96 -13.25 -15.15
C SER A 126 -28.24 -12.48 -15.44
N ARG A 127 -28.20 -11.23 -15.83
CA ARG A 127 -29.37 -10.48 -16.26
C ARG A 127 -29.72 -10.90 -17.67
N PRO A 128 -30.86 -11.55 -17.93
CA PRO A 128 -31.29 -11.87 -19.30
C PRO A 128 -31.38 -10.54 -20.07
N ALA A 129 -30.85 -10.55 -21.28
CA ALA A 129 -31.11 -9.49 -22.23
C ALA A 129 -32.63 -9.34 -22.32
N GLY A 130 -33.15 -8.18 -21.88
CA GLY A 130 -34.57 -7.93 -21.96
C GLY A 130 -35.03 -8.16 -23.41
N THR A 131 -35.95 -9.06 -23.61
CA THR A 131 -36.70 -9.19 -24.84
C THR A 131 -37.44 -7.88 -25.05
N GLY A 132 -36.78 -6.96 -25.79
CA GLY A 132 -37.43 -5.81 -26.36
C GLY A 132 -38.37 -6.30 -27.44
N ARG A 133 -39.62 -6.18 -27.19
CA ARG A 133 -40.61 -6.14 -28.28
C ARG A 133 -40.69 -4.72 -28.83
#